data_b2e3c5a82b3c2639ccd1c63ae74c44cd
#
_entry.id   b2e3c5a82b3c2639ccd1c63ae74c44cd
#
_cell.length_a   1.000
_cell.length_b   1.000
_cell.length_c   1.000
_cell.angle_alpha   90.00
_cell.angle_beta   90.00
_cell.angle_gamma   90.00
#
_symmetry.space_group_name_H-M   'P 1'
#
loop_
_entity.id
_entity.type
_entity.pdbx_description
1 polymer ?
#
loop_
_entity_poly.entity_id
_entity_poly.type
_entity_poly.pdbx_seq_one_letter_code
_entity_poly.pdbx_strand_id
1 'polypeptide(L)'
;MMNHPGSSQQIVVRVADMHKKYGDSKALDGASLEIRAGDAVAVMGPSGCGKSTLLNMVAGLDRPTSGTVEVNGQDLWQLNETGLALFRRKHIGMIFQFFNLIDDLPALDNVALAAQLTGSSARQARGRALELLDELGVADRKDNYPAALSGGQRQRVAAARALMNRPALLLADEPTGALDSRSGEQVMDLLIDLNQMGQTLLIVTHDPNLATRCANRLIEFADGKVARESTLEATA
;
A
#
# COMPACT_ATOMS: atom_id res chain seq x y z
N MET A 1 38.39 -4.37 6.14
CA MET A 1 37.59 -3.31 6.78
C MET A 1 37.35 -2.24 5.75
N MET A 2 36.20 -2.32 5.06
CA MET A 2 35.78 -1.24 4.17
C MET A 2 34.49 -0.67 4.81
N ASN A 3 34.64 0.54 5.40
CA ASN A 3 33.50 1.35 5.84
C ASN A 3 32.67 1.71 4.61
N HIS A 4 31.47 1.17 4.51
CA HIS A 4 30.47 1.75 3.63
C HIS A 4 29.95 3.03 4.32
N PRO A 5 30.08 4.20 3.69
CA PRO A 5 29.41 5.40 4.19
C PRO A 5 27.91 5.15 4.09
N GLY A 6 27.19 5.35 5.19
CA GLY A 6 25.73 5.22 5.24
C GLY A 6 25.06 6.04 4.12
N SER A 7 24.56 5.37 3.12
CA SER A 7 23.63 5.97 2.17
C SER A 7 22.41 6.40 2.97
N SER A 8 22.18 7.70 3.10
CA SER A 8 20.93 8.22 3.63
C SER A 8 19.82 7.71 2.73
N GLN A 9 19.13 6.64 3.16
CA GLN A 9 18.01 6.08 2.41
C GLN A 9 16.98 7.20 2.16
N GLN A 10 16.56 7.35 0.90
CA GLN A 10 15.57 8.35 0.49
C GLN A 10 14.29 8.21 1.32
N ILE A 11 13.78 9.31 1.88
CA ILE A 11 12.47 9.32 2.52
C ILE A 11 11.41 9.25 1.43
N VAL A 12 10.57 8.22 1.50
CA VAL A 12 9.44 8.00 0.57
C VAL A 12 8.16 8.61 1.11
N VAL A 13 7.94 8.54 2.44
CA VAL A 13 6.79 9.18 3.09
C VAL A 13 7.28 10.01 4.25
N ARG A 14 6.81 11.25 4.36
CA ARG A 14 6.93 12.10 5.55
C ARG A 14 5.57 12.64 5.91
N VAL A 15 5.15 12.36 7.12
CA VAL A 15 3.96 12.92 7.75
C VAL A 15 4.42 13.76 8.94
N ALA A 16 4.00 15.02 9.01
CA ALA A 16 4.40 15.92 10.08
C ALA A 16 3.18 16.63 10.69
N ASP A 17 3.02 16.44 12.00
CA ASP A 17 1.98 17.05 12.84
C ASP A 17 0.59 17.00 12.21
N MET A 18 0.22 15.83 11.70
CA MET A 18 -1.00 15.67 10.91
C MET A 18 -2.23 15.52 11.79
N HIS A 19 -3.20 16.39 11.55
CA HIS A 19 -4.51 16.37 12.20
C HIS A 19 -5.61 16.13 11.17
N LYS A 20 -6.63 15.34 11.56
CA LYS A 20 -7.86 15.16 10.77
C LYS A 20 -9.07 15.15 11.68
N LYS A 21 -10.06 15.98 11.34
CA LYS A 21 -11.35 16.02 12.01
C LYS A 21 -12.48 15.70 11.01
N TYR A 22 -13.45 14.96 11.46
CA TYR A 22 -14.74 14.75 10.80
C TYR A 22 -15.83 15.25 11.75
N GLY A 23 -16.35 16.46 11.49
CA GLY A 23 -17.17 17.16 12.47
C GLY A 23 -16.39 17.38 13.78
N ASP A 24 -16.97 16.92 14.90
CA ASP A 24 -16.33 17.02 16.23
C ASP A 24 -15.36 15.88 16.54
N SER A 25 -15.35 14.82 15.74
CA SER A 25 -14.47 13.67 15.96
C SER A 25 -13.07 13.92 15.41
N LYS A 26 -12.06 13.74 16.26
CA LYS A 26 -10.64 13.78 15.87
C LYS A 26 -10.21 12.37 15.45
N ALA A 27 -10.03 12.17 14.16
CA ALA A 27 -9.50 10.91 13.63
C ALA A 27 -7.97 10.85 13.66
N LEU A 28 -7.29 12.01 13.50
CA LEU A 28 -5.85 12.17 13.70
C LEU A 28 -5.61 13.42 14.57
N ASP A 29 -4.66 13.35 15.49
CA ASP A 29 -4.39 14.41 16.48
C ASP A 29 -2.88 14.66 16.67
N GLY A 30 -2.16 15.00 15.60
CA GLY A 30 -0.72 15.27 15.62
C GLY A 30 0.13 14.06 15.25
N ALA A 31 -0.34 13.21 14.31
CA ALA A 31 0.42 12.08 13.84
C ALA A 31 1.66 12.52 13.07
N SER A 32 2.83 11.94 13.38
CA SER A 32 4.09 12.18 12.67
C SER A 32 4.83 10.87 12.48
N LEU A 33 5.33 10.61 11.25
CA LEU A 33 6.14 9.44 10.93
C LEU A 33 6.95 9.66 9.64
N GLU A 34 8.01 8.87 9.48
CA GLU A 34 8.79 8.80 8.23
C GLU A 34 8.92 7.34 7.77
N ILE A 35 8.85 7.13 6.45
CA ILE A 35 9.09 5.83 5.82
C ILE A 35 10.18 6.03 4.77
N ARG A 36 11.21 5.20 4.81
CA ARG A 36 12.33 5.24 3.89
C ARG A 36 12.16 4.22 2.77
N ALA A 37 12.87 4.42 1.67
CA ALA A 37 12.89 3.47 0.55
C ALA A 37 13.32 2.08 1.03
N GLY A 38 12.53 1.07 0.68
CA GLY A 38 12.74 -0.32 1.09
C GLY A 38 12.23 -0.68 2.49
N ASP A 39 11.70 0.28 3.27
CA ASP A 39 11.05 -0.05 4.53
C ASP A 39 9.74 -0.84 4.27
N ALA A 40 9.46 -1.80 5.15
CA ALA A 40 8.14 -2.36 5.34
C ALA A 40 7.64 -1.96 6.73
N VAL A 41 6.69 -1.04 6.78
CA VAL A 41 6.15 -0.48 8.02
C VAL A 41 4.75 -1.01 8.27
N ALA A 42 4.53 -1.66 9.41
CA ALA A 42 3.20 -2.02 9.88
C ALA A 42 2.68 -0.98 10.87
N VAL A 43 1.44 -0.53 10.66
CA VAL A 43 0.70 0.34 11.59
C VAL A 43 -0.38 -0.49 12.26
N MET A 44 -0.26 -0.69 13.56
CA MET A 44 -1.19 -1.45 14.38
C MET A 44 -1.87 -0.56 15.42
N GLY A 45 -3.03 -0.99 15.88
CA GLY A 45 -3.78 -0.32 16.95
C GLY A 45 -5.25 -0.74 16.96
N PRO A 46 -6.01 -0.34 17.99
CA PRO A 46 -7.42 -0.70 18.11
C PRO A 46 -8.27 -0.17 16.94
N SER A 47 -9.44 -0.77 16.77
CA SER A 47 -10.41 -0.27 15.77
C SER A 47 -10.79 1.18 16.08
N GLY A 48 -10.90 2.00 15.05
CA GLY A 48 -11.28 3.42 15.20
C GLY A 48 -10.15 4.37 15.64
N CYS A 49 -8.92 3.89 15.93
CA CYS A 49 -7.83 4.77 16.37
C CYS A 49 -7.22 5.68 15.27
N GLY A 50 -7.69 5.59 14.01
CA GLY A 50 -7.26 6.48 12.93
C GLY A 50 -6.34 5.85 11.86
N LYS A 51 -6.04 4.56 11.88
CA LYS A 51 -5.12 3.89 10.93
C LYS A 51 -5.53 4.05 9.46
N SER A 52 -6.77 3.72 9.13
CA SER A 52 -7.27 3.87 7.75
C SER A 52 -7.36 5.36 7.34
N THR A 53 -7.58 6.26 8.30
CA THR A 53 -7.50 7.70 8.04
C THR A 53 -6.07 8.11 7.70
N LEU A 54 -5.08 7.66 8.47
CA LEU A 54 -3.66 7.89 8.16
C LEU A 54 -3.32 7.38 6.75
N LEU A 55 -3.73 6.14 6.43
CA LEU A 55 -3.49 5.54 5.12
C LEU A 55 -4.14 6.35 3.99
N ASN A 56 -5.38 6.84 4.18
CA ASN A 56 -6.07 7.68 3.21
C ASN A 56 -5.38 9.04 2.99
N MET A 57 -4.77 9.63 4.05
CA MET A 57 -3.97 10.86 3.91
C MET A 57 -2.72 10.59 3.09
N VAL A 58 -1.97 9.53 3.40
CA VAL A 58 -0.76 9.14 2.66
C VAL A 58 -1.09 8.75 1.22
N ALA A 59 -2.26 8.15 0.99
CA ALA A 59 -2.76 7.85 -0.35
C ALA A 59 -3.22 9.11 -1.13
N GLY A 60 -3.36 10.27 -0.49
CA GLY A 60 -3.97 11.45 -1.08
C GLY A 60 -5.44 11.24 -1.48
N LEU A 61 -6.14 10.35 -0.77
CA LEU A 61 -7.58 10.10 -0.97
C LEU A 61 -8.45 11.06 -0.17
N ASP A 62 -7.90 11.64 0.89
CA ASP A 62 -8.55 12.67 1.71
C ASP A 62 -7.51 13.71 2.12
N ARG A 63 -7.95 14.86 2.61
CA ARG A 63 -7.10 15.97 3.03
C ARG A 63 -7.07 16.08 4.55
N PRO A 64 -5.90 16.25 5.19
CA PRO A 64 -5.86 16.54 6.62
C PRO A 64 -6.48 17.90 6.92
N THR A 65 -6.83 18.15 8.17
CA THR A 65 -7.30 19.47 8.64
C THR A 65 -6.11 20.43 8.81
N SER A 66 -4.95 19.92 9.24
CA SER A 66 -3.67 20.62 9.34
C SER A 66 -2.51 19.64 9.36
N GLY A 67 -1.28 20.14 9.29
CA GLY A 67 -0.07 19.33 9.14
C GLY A 67 0.28 19.07 7.67
N THR A 68 1.28 18.25 7.39
CA THR A 68 1.77 17.99 6.04
C THR A 68 1.94 16.51 5.75
N VAL A 69 1.73 16.14 4.48
CA VAL A 69 2.02 14.80 3.93
C VAL A 69 2.83 14.95 2.66
N GLU A 70 4.04 14.44 2.70
CA GLU A 70 4.93 14.36 1.55
C GLU A 70 5.12 12.90 1.15
N VAL A 71 4.94 12.59 -0.12
CA VAL A 71 5.18 11.26 -0.68
C VAL A 71 6.07 11.37 -1.90
N ASN A 72 7.16 10.60 -1.93
CA ASN A 72 8.16 10.62 -3.01
C ASN A 72 8.62 12.03 -3.39
N GLY A 73 8.87 12.88 -2.38
CA GLY A 73 9.32 14.26 -2.55
C GLY A 73 8.23 15.27 -2.95
N GLN A 74 6.97 14.85 -3.06
CA GLN A 74 5.85 15.71 -3.40
C GLN A 74 4.98 15.98 -2.17
N ASP A 75 4.83 17.26 -1.79
CA ASP A 75 3.81 17.67 -0.84
C ASP A 75 2.42 17.54 -1.50
N LEU A 76 1.61 16.61 -0.98
CA LEU A 76 0.29 16.31 -1.53
C LEU A 76 -0.70 17.46 -1.39
N TRP A 77 -0.50 18.35 -0.40
CA TRP A 77 -1.34 19.53 -0.19
C TRP A 77 -1.24 20.58 -1.28
N GLN A 78 -0.10 20.66 -1.94
CA GLN A 78 0.15 21.57 -3.05
C GLN A 78 -0.62 21.19 -4.32
N LEU A 79 -1.16 19.96 -4.36
CA LEU A 79 -1.86 19.42 -5.52
C LEU A 79 -3.37 19.69 -5.41
N ASN A 80 -3.98 20.07 -6.53
CA ASN A 80 -5.43 20.04 -6.69
C ASN A 80 -5.91 18.60 -6.91
N GLU A 81 -7.23 18.37 -6.97
CA GLU A 81 -7.82 17.03 -7.11
C GLU A 81 -7.32 16.28 -8.36
N THR A 82 -7.16 16.97 -9.47
CA THR A 82 -6.61 16.38 -10.71
C THR A 82 -5.15 15.98 -10.51
N GLY A 83 -4.34 16.85 -9.90
CA GLY A 83 -2.94 16.58 -9.57
C GLY A 83 -2.80 15.40 -8.61
N LEU A 84 -3.62 15.31 -7.56
CA LEU A 84 -3.67 14.18 -6.64
C LEU A 84 -4.02 12.88 -7.36
N ALA A 85 -5.02 12.89 -8.26
CA ALA A 85 -5.40 11.72 -9.03
C ALA A 85 -4.27 11.22 -9.95
N LEU A 86 -3.57 12.14 -10.63
CA LEU A 86 -2.43 11.81 -11.48
C LEU A 86 -1.25 11.29 -10.65
N PHE A 87 -0.98 11.91 -9.50
CA PHE A 87 0.07 11.49 -8.58
C PHE A 87 -0.17 10.07 -8.06
N ARG A 88 -1.40 9.78 -7.57
CA ARG A 88 -1.77 8.44 -7.11
C ARG A 88 -1.53 7.38 -8.18
N ARG A 89 -2.04 7.59 -9.39
CA ARG A 89 -1.90 6.63 -10.50
C ARG A 89 -0.46 6.25 -10.78
N LYS A 90 0.48 7.17 -10.56
CA LYS A 90 1.90 6.99 -10.90
C LYS A 90 2.74 6.47 -9.74
N HIS A 91 2.49 6.96 -8.52
CA HIS A 91 3.41 6.81 -7.41
C HIS A 91 2.90 5.93 -6.27
N ILE A 92 1.60 5.61 -6.23
CA ILE A 92 0.98 4.87 -5.14
C ILE A 92 0.25 3.64 -5.68
N GLY A 93 0.61 2.46 -5.18
CA GLY A 93 -0.18 1.24 -5.33
C GLY A 93 -1.04 1.02 -4.10
N MET A 94 -2.25 0.47 -4.27
CA MET A 94 -3.14 0.17 -3.15
C MET A 94 -3.68 -1.25 -3.22
N ILE A 95 -3.55 -1.97 -2.11
CA ILE A 95 -4.14 -3.29 -1.85
C ILE A 95 -5.19 -3.09 -0.75
N PHE A 96 -6.44 -3.44 -1.03
CA PHE A 96 -7.57 -3.28 -0.13
C PHE A 96 -8.02 -4.62 0.44
N GLN A 97 -8.65 -4.60 1.60
CA GLN A 97 -9.25 -5.77 2.24
C GLN A 97 -10.24 -6.50 1.33
N PHE A 98 -11.09 -5.77 0.58
CA PHE A 98 -12.11 -6.33 -0.31
C PHE A 98 -11.70 -6.26 -1.80
N PHE A 99 -10.39 -6.28 -2.10
CA PHE A 99 -9.80 -6.37 -3.43
C PHE A 99 -10.10 -5.17 -4.35
N ASN A 100 -11.29 -4.62 -4.33
CA ASN A 100 -11.78 -3.51 -5.17
C ASN A 100 -11.51 -3.76 -6.68
N LEU A 101 -11.69 -5.00 -7.14
CA LEU A 101 -11.66 -5.32 -8.55
C LEU A 101 -12.95 -4.86 -9.23
N ILE A 102 -12.85 -4.56 -10.51
CA ILE A 102 -14.01 -4.21 -11.35
C ILE A 102 -14.64 -5.52 -11.82
N ASP A 103 -15.87 -5.79 -11.39
CA ASP A 103 -16.54 -7.07 -11.60
C ASP A 103 -16.78 -7.39 -13.09
N ASP A 104 -17.00 -6.37 -13.90
CA ASP A 104 -17.27 -6.47 -15.34
C ASP A 104 -15.99 -6.57 -16.20
N LEU A 105 -14.81 -6.64 -15.57
CA LEU A 105 -13.53 -6.81 -16.27
C LEU A 105 -12.84 -8.12 -15.86
N PRO A 106 -12.27 -8.87 -16.80
CA PRO A 106 -11.42 -10.01 -16.47
C PRO A 106 -10.15 -9.56 -15.74
N ALA A 107 -9.45 -10.50 -15.09
CA ALA A 107 -8.26 -10.23 -14.30
C ALA A 107 -7.20 -9.42 -15.06
N LEU A 108 -6.92 -9.79 -16.31
CA LEU A 108 -5.94 -9.09 -17.14
C LEU A 108 -6.32 -7.61 -17.35
N ASP A 109 -7.58 -7.33 -17.61
CA ASP A 109 -8.04 -5.96 -17.88
C ASP A 109 -8.16 -5.14 -16.60
N ASN A 110 -8.50 -5.76 -15.45
CA ASN A 110 -8.38 -5.12 -14.13
C ASN A 110 -6.97 -4.60 -13.87
N VAL A 111 -5.94 -5.37 -14.23
CA VAL A 111 -4.54 -4.96 -14.06
C VAL A 111 -4.13 -3.93 -15.12
N ALA A 112 -4.42 -4.20 -16.41
CA ALA A 112 -3.99 -3.36 -17.51
C ALA A 112 -4.57 -1.93 -17.45
N LEU A 113 -5.78 -1.77 -16.91
CA LEU A 113 -6.47 -0.48 -16.80
C LEU A 113 -5.62 0.56 -16.06
N ALA A 114 -4.86 0.16 -15.04
CA ALA A 114 -4.03 1.08 -14.27
C ALA A 114 -2.98 1.80 -15.14
N ALA A 115 -2.34 1.10 -16.09
CA ALA A 115 -1.39 1.72 -17.00
C ALA A 115 -2.08 2.50 -18.14
N GLN A 116 -3.23 2.04 -18.61
CA GLN A 116 -3.99 2.80 -19.62
C GLN A 116 -4.41 4.17 -19.10
N LEU A 117 -4.78 4.25 -17.81
CA LEU A 117 -5.12 5.51 -17.14
C LEU A 117 -3.91 6.47 -16.98
N THR A 118 -2.68 5.98 -17.19
CA THR A 118 -1.46 6.81 -17.22
C THR A 118 -0.94 7.06 -18.63
N GLY A 119 -1.71 6.67 -19.66
CA GLY A 119 -1.42 6.95 -21.08
C GLY A 119 -0.71 5.83 -21.83
N SER A 120 -0.52 4.65 -21.23
CA SER A 120 0.03 3.50 -21.95
C SER A 120 -0.96 2.99 -23.01
N SER A 121 -0.44 2.56 -24.17
CA SER A 121 -1.28 1.90 -25.16
C SER A 121 -1.86 0.59 -24.60
N ALA A 122 -3.04 0.18 -25.08
CA ALA A 122 -3.69 -1.05 -24.63
C ALA A 122 -2.78 -2.28 -24.82
N ARG A 123 -2.01 -2.34 -25.91
CA ARG A 123 -1.06 -3.44 -26.16
C ARG A 123 0.05 -3.49 -25.11
N GLN A 124 0.68 -2.36 -24.80
CA GLN A 124 1.74 -2.27 -23.78
C GLN A 124 1.19 -2.60 -22.39
N ALA A 125 0.03 -2.02 -22.03
CA ALA A 125 -0.62 -2.28 -20.75
C ALA A 125 -0.95 -3.76 -20.56
N ARG A 126 -1.55 -4.42 -21.54
CA ARG A 126 -1.87 -5.86 -21.47
C ARG A 126 -0.61 -6.74 -21.43
N GLY A 127 0.46 -6.37 -22.17
CA GLY A 127 1.75 -7.09 -22.10
C GLY A 127 2.32 -7.06 -20.68
N ARG A 128 2.45 -5.87 -20.09
CA ARG A 128 2.96 -5.74 -18.71
C ARG A 128 2.03 -6.36 -17.66
N ALA A 129 0.72 -6.27 -17.85
CA ALA A 129 -0.25 -6.90 -16.96
C ALA A 129 -0.10 -8.43 -16.95
N LEU A 130 0.14 -9.04 -18.13
CA LEU A 130 0.38 -10.48 -18.23
C LEU A 130 1.66 -10.90 -17.50
N GLU A 131 2.76 -10.15 -17.66
CA GLU A 131 4.00 -10.37 -16.90
C GLU A 131 3.75 -10.35 -15.39
N LEU A 132 3.05 -9.34 -14.88
CA LEU A 132 2.73 -9.24 -13.46
C LEU A 132 1.83 -10.37 -12.96
N LEU A 133 0.83 -10.79 -13.75
CA LEU A 133 -0.01 -11.92 -13.39
C LEU A 133 0.80 -13.23 -13.35
N ASP A 134 1.81 -13.38 -14.20
CA ASP A 134 2.72 -14.52 -14.21
C ASP A 134 3.66 -14.48 -12.99
N GLU A 135 4.32 -13.35 -12.75
CA GLU A 135 5.15 -13.11 -11.57
C GLU A 135 4.41 -13.43 -10.24
N LEU A 136 3.10 -13.14 -10.20
CA LEU A 136 2.25 -13.38 -9.03
C LEU A 136 1.49 -14.73 -9.06
N GLY A 137 1.78 -15.60 -10.03
CA GLY A 137 1.27 -16.97 -10.10
C GLY A 137 -0.23 -17.07 -10.36
N VAL A 138 -0.80 -16.15 -11.15
CA VAL A 138 -2.23 -16.14 -11.54
C VAL A 138 -2.45 -15.90 -13.04
N ALA A 139 -1.43 -16.11 -13.88
CA ALA A 139 -1.54 -15.92 -15.32
C ALA A 139 -2.56 -16.87 -15.99
N ASP A 140 -2.74 -18.07 -15.45
CA ASP A 140 -3.73 -19.06 -15.90
C ASP A 140 -5.18 -18.59 -15.67
N ARG A 141 -5.38 -17.54 -14.85
CA ARG A 141 -6.67 -16.93 -14.52
C ARG A 141 -6.91 -15.59 -15.20
N LYS A 142 -6.06 -15.17 -16.15
CA LYS A 142 -6.08 -13.86 -16.80
C LYS A 142 -7.42 -13.48 -17.41
N ASP A 143 -8.16 -14.47 -17.94
CA ASP A 143 -9.44 -14.27 -18.62
C ASP A 143 -10.65 -14.48 -17.68
N ASN A 144 -10.41 -14.83 -16.40
CA ASN A 144 -11.45 -14.99 -15.40
C ASN A 144 -11.93 -13.65 -14.86
N TYR A 145 -13.23 -13.53 -14.65
CA TYR A 145 -13.85 -12.41 -13.92
C TYR A 145 -13.69 -12.57 -12.42
N PRO A 146 -13.75 -11.50 -11.63
CA PRO A 146 -13.57 -11.56 -10.17
C PRO A 146 -14.44 -12.60 -9.46
N ALA A 147 -15.68 -12.79 -9.89
CA ALA A 147 -16.60 -13.77 -9.32
C ALA A 147 -16.13 -15.24 -9.46
N ALA A 148 -15.32 -15.53 -10.49
CA ALA A 148 -14.77 -16.86 -10.73
C ALA A 148 -13.39 -17.11 -10.08
N LEU A 149 -12.88 -16.13 -9.32
CA LEU A 149 -11.59 -16.20 -8.65
C LEU A 149 -11.77 -16.51 -7.14
N SER A 150 -10.87 -17.32 -6.57
CA SER A 150 -10.78 -17.45 -5.10
C SER A 150 -10.35 -16.13 -4.44
N GLY A 151 -10.53 -16.00 -3.12
CA GLY A 151 -10.09 -14.82 -2.37
C GLY A 151 -8.60 -14.51 -2.58
N GLY A 152 -7.74 -15.51 -2.45
CA GLY A 152 -6.30 -15.36 -2.68
C GLY A 152 -5.94 -14.99 -4.13
N GLN A 153 -6.66 -15.55 -5.13
CA GLN A 153 -6.48 -15.16 -6.54
C GLN A 153 -6.90 -13.71 -6.78
N ARG A 154 -8.04 -13.28 -6.22
CA ARG A 154 -8.49 -11.87 -6.28
C ARG A 154 -7.45 -10.94 -5.66
N GLN A 155 -6.86 -11.31 -4.52
CA GLN A 155 -5.85 -10.49 -3.87
C GLN A 155 -4.57 -10.38 -4.71
N ARG A 156 -4.11 -11.46 -5.33
CA ARG A 156 -2.95 -11.43 -6.24
C ARG A 156 -3.21 -10.58 -7.49
N VAL A 157 -4.41 -10.63 -8.05
CA VAL A 157 -4.82 -9.72 -9.16
C VAL A 157 -4.84 -8.27 -8.69
N ALA A 158 -5.36 -7.99 -7.47
CA ALA A 158 -5.33 -6.64 -6.89
C ALA A 158 -3.91 -6.15 -6.64
N ALA A 159 -3.00 -7.02 -6.18
CA ALA A 159 -1.58 -6.71 -6.04
C ALA A 159 -0.90 -6.43 -7.39
N ALA A 160 -1.17 -7.25 -8.43
CA ALA A 160 -0.69 -7.00 -9.79
C ALA A 160 -1.13 -5.62 -10.30
N ARG A 161 -2.40 -5.25 -10.08
CA ARG A 161 -2.92 -3.93 -10.43
C ARG A 161 -2.21 -2.81 -9.66
N ALA A 162 -1.95 -3.01 -8.38
CA ALA A 162 -1.26 -2.03 -7.55
C ALA A 162 0.19 -1.79 -8.00
N LEU A 163 0.87 -2.84 -8.51
CA LEU A 163 2.26 -2.79 -8.98
C LEU A 163 2.42 -2.33 -10.44
N MET A 164 1.31 -2.19 -11.17
CA MET A 164 1.32 -1.96 -12.63
C MET A 164 2.18 -0.77 -13.06
N ASN A 165 2.09 0.32 -12.33
CA ASN A 165 2.80 1.56 -12.63
C ASN A 165 4.13 1.72 -11.87
N ARG A 166 4.68 0.63 -11.28
CA ARG A 166 5.91 0.64 -10.48
C ARG A 166 5.89 1.74 -9.41
N PRO A 167 4.93 1.69 -8.47
CA PRO A 167 4.74 2.74 -7.49
C PRO A 167 5.95 2.85 -6.56
N ALA A 168 6.26 4.07 -6.11
CA ALA A 168 7.27 4.30 -5.08
C ALA A 168 6.83 3.75 -3.71
N LEU A 169 5.52 3.67 -3.49
CA LEU A 169 4.90 3.22 -2.23
C LEU A 169 3.72 2.29 -2.51
N LEU A 170 3.72 1.14 -1.85
CA LEU A 170 2.59 0.22 -1.82
C LEU A 170 1.89 0.33 -0.46
N LEU A 171 0.62 0.67 -0.47
CA LEU A 171 -0.25 0.76 0.69
C LEU A 171 -1.12 -0.49 0.78
N ALA A 172 -1.21 -1.12 1.94
CA ALA A 172 -2.07 -2.27 2.18
C ALA A 172 -2.98 -2.02 3.39
N ASP A 173 -4.29 -2.02 3.17
CA ASP A 173 -5.31 -1.85 4.20
C ASP A 173 -5.94 -3.21 4.50
N GLU A 174 -5.59 -3.80 5.66
CA GLU A 174 -6.05 -5.12 6.11
C GLU A 174 -5.95 -6.20 5.01
N PRO A 175 -4.77 -6.41 4.39
CA PRO A 175 -4.67 -7.16 3.13
C PRO A 175 -5.04 -8.65 3.24
N THR A 176 -5.15 -9.20 4.45
CA THR A 176 -5.56 -10.58 4.73
C THR A 176 -6.95 -10.69 5.39
N GLY A 177 -7.56 -9.56 5.76
CA GLY A 177 -8.76 -9.54 6.60
C GLY A 177 -10.03 -10.17 5.99
N ALA A 178 -10.08 -10.38 4.67
CA ALA A 178 -11.19 -11.04 3.98
C ALA A 178 -10.83 -12.45 3.45
N LEU A 179 -9.71 -13.02 3.91
CA LEU A 179 -9.17 -14.29 3.40
C LEU A 179 -9.24 -15.41 4.45
N ASP A 180 -9.35 -16.66 3.97
CA ASP A 180 -9.05 -17.81 4.78
C ASP A 180 -7.56 -17.88 5.15
N SER A 181 -7.21 -18.65 6.18
CA SER A 181 -5.85 -18.72 6.72
C SER A 181 -4.80 -19.06 5.65
N ARG A 182 -5.10 -20.03 4.75
CA ARG A 182 -4.17 -20.46 3.70
C ARG A 182 -3.93 -19.34 2.67
N SER A 183 -4.99 -18.69 2.25
CA SER A 183 -4.91 -17.54 1.31
C SER A 183 -4.22 -16.34 1.97
N GLY A 184 -4.45 -16.12 3.26
CA GLY A 184 -3.77 -15.09 4.05
C GLY A 184 -2.25 -15.30 4.11
N GLU A 185 -1.80 -16.54 4.40
CA GLU A 185 -0.37 -16.90 4.37
C GLU A 185 0.28 -16.57 3.02
N GLN A 186 -0.37 -16.95 1.92
CA GLN A 186 0.14 -16.66 0.57
C GLN A 186 0.24 -15.16 0.26
N VAL A 187 -0.63 -14.34 0.84
CA VAL A 187 -0.57 -12.87 0.68
C VAL A 187 0.54 -12.29 1.56
N MET A 188 0.78 -12.85 2.75
CA MET A 188 1.92 -12.45 3.58
C MET A 188 3.25 -12.75 2.86
N ASP A 189 3.41 -13.96 2.32
CA ASP A 189 4.59 -14.34 1.55
C ASP A 189 4.81 -13.38 0.36
N LEU A 190 3.74 -13.03 -0.37
CA LEU A 190 3.80 -12.06 -1.45
C LEU A 190 4.30 -10.67 -0.98
N LEU A 191 3.81 -10.16 0.15
CA LEU A 191 4.25 -8.87 0.69
C LEU A 191 5.73 -8.90 1.10
N ILE A 192 6.19 -10.02 1.68
CA ILE A 192 7.59 -10.25 2.03
C ILE A 192 8.46 -10.23 0.77
N ASP A 193 8.09 -10.99 -0.27
CA ASP A 193 8.82 -11.05 -1.53
C ASP A 193 8.91 -9.67 -2.19
N LEU A 194 7.83 -8.92 -2.22
CA LEU A 194 7.81 -7.55 -2.76
C LEU A 194 8.75 -6.62 -2.01
N ASN A 195 8.79 -6.69 -0.68
CA ASN A 195 9.71 -5.89 0.12
C ASN A 195 11.17 -6.30 -0.10
N GLN A 196 11.47 -7.60 -0.18
CA GLN A 196 12.82 -8.11 -0.50
C GLN A 196 13.30 -7.66 -1.88
N MET A 197 12.40 -7.45 -2.84
CA MET A 197 12.69 -6.85 -4.14
C MET A 197 12.85 -5.33 -4.10
N GLY A 198 12.78 -4.71 -2.91
CA GLY A 198 13.00 -3.28 -2.69
C GLY A 198 11.73 -2.42 -2.71
N GLN A 199 10.52 -3.02 -2.78
CA GLN A 199 9.26 -2.27 -2.71
C GLN A 199 9.05 -1.71 -1.30
N THR A 200 8.82 -0.40 -1.19
CA THR A 200 8.43 0.24 0.08
C THR A 200 6.97 -0.07 0.40
N LEU A 201 6.70 -0.53 1.63
CA LEU A 201 5.38 -0.94 2.09
C LEU A 201 4.92 -0.12 3.29
N LEU A 202 3.64 0.27 3.31
CA LEU A 202 2.92 0.71 4.49
C LEU A 202 1.68 -0.16 4.65
N ILE A 203 1.66 -0.97 5.70
CA ILE A 203 0.63 -1.97 5.97
C ILE A 203 -0.16 -1.52 7.20
N VAL A 204 -1.47 -1.37 7.06
CA VAL A 204 -2.38 -1.18 8.18
C VAL A 204 -3.02 -2.51 8.50
N THR A 205 -2.92 -2.95 9.75
CA THR A 205 -3.51 -4.22 10.18
C THR A 205 -3.79 -4.25 11.69
N HIS A 206 -4.69 -5.13 12.10
CA HIS A 206 -4.88 -5.52 13.50
C HIS A 206 -4.32 -6.92 13.78
N ASP A 207 -3.78 -7.61 12.75
CA ASP A 207 -3.19 -8.95 12.88
C ASP A 207 -1.70 -8.85 13.27
N PRO A 208 -1.32 -9.27 14.50
CA PRO A 208 0.07 -9.23 14.96
C PRO A 208 0.99 -10.16 14.14
N ASN A 209 0.48 -11.27 13.64
CA ASN A 209 1.27 -12.21 12.84
C ASN A 209 1.66 -11.58 11.50
N LEU A 210 0.71 -10.93 10.82
CA LEU A 210 1.01 -10.19 9.59
C LEU A 210 2.03 -9.08 9.86
N ALA A 211 1.84 -8.28 10.91
CA ALA A 211 2.74 -7.18 11.23
C ALA A 211 4.17 -7.66 11.50
N THR A 212 4.34 -8.73 12.30
CA THR A 212 5.69 -9.24 12.67
C THR A 212 6.40 -9.96 11.54
N ARG A 213 5.66 -10.60 10.62
CA ARG A 213 6.25 -11.32 9.49
C ARG A 213 6.57 -10.43 8.29
N CYS A 214 5.70 -9.45 8.01
CA CYS A 214 5.78 -8.67 6.78
C CYS A 214 6.46 -7.31 6.95
N ALA A 215 6.75 -6.88 8.17
CA ALA A 215 7.33 -5.56 8.42
C ALA A 215 8.67 -5.63 9.14
N ASN A 216 9.56 -4.66 8.84
CA ASN A 216 10.79 -4.43 9.57
C ASN A 216 10.68 -3.29 10.61
N ARG A 217 9.56 -2.53 10.58
CA ARG A 217 9.22 -1.51 11.56
C ARG A 217 7.75 -1.60 11.95
N LEU A 218 7.47 -1.48 13.23
CA LEU A 218 6.12 -1.47 13.79
C LEU A 218 5.82 -0.11 14.40
N ILE A 219 4.69 0.48 14.00
CA ILE A 219 4.11 1.69 14.57
C ILE A 219 2.83 1.30 15.31
N GLU A 220 2.83 1.49 16.62
CA GLU A 220 1.63 1.39 17.46
C GLU A 220 0.88 2.73 17.39
N PHE A 221 -0.39 2.66 16.97
CA PHE A 221 -1.22 3.82 16.73
C PHE A 221 -2.39 3.85 17.74
N ALA A 222 -2.54 4.93 18.46
CA ALA A 222 -3.61 5.12 19.43
C ALA A 222 -4.12 6.57 19.39
N ASP A 223 -5.41 6.75 19.51
CA ASP A 223 -6.08 8.06 19.62
C ASP A 223 -5.62 9.09 18.57
N GLY A 224 -5.45 8.63 17.32
CA GLY A 224 -5.02 9.48 16.21
C GLY A 224 -3.54 9.86 16.20
N LYS A 225 -2.68 9.20 17.00
CA LYS A 225 -1.25 9.48 17.15
C LYS A 225 -0.39 8.23 17.03
N VAL A 226 0.88 8.43 16.71
CA VAL A 226 1.93 7.44 16.92
C VAL A 226 2.21 7.36 18.42
N ALA A 227 1.85 6.23 19.04
CA ALA A 227 2.09 5.98 20.45
C ALA A 227 3.50 5.43 20.69
N ARG A 228 3.96 4.55 19.82
CA ARG A 228 5.29 3.92 19.89
C ARG A 228 5.75 3.51 18.50
N GLU A 229 7.05 3.54 18.29
CA GLU A 229 7.69 2.95 17.11
C GLU A 229 8.79 1.99 17.57
N SER A 230 8.90 0.84 16.90
CA SER A 230 9.92 -0.17 17.15
C SER A 230 10.43 -0.79 15.85
N THR A 231 11.72 -1.11 15.82
CA THR A 231 12.30 -1.94 14.74
C THR A 231 12.04 -3.39 15.08
N LEU A 232 11.59 -4.15 14.09
CA LEU A 232 11.43 -5.60 14.19
C LEU A 232 12.69 -6.26 13.61
N GLU A 233 13.25 -7.23 14.33
CA GLU A 233 14.31 -8.07 13.78
C GLU A 233 13.71 -8.98 12.72
N ALA A 234 14.36 -9.06 11.55
CA ALA A 234 13.92 -10.01 10.53
C ALA A 234 13.93 -11.42 11.13
N THR A 235 12.79 -12.05 11.23
CA THR A 235 12.72 -13.46 11.60
C THR A 235 13.37 -14.26 10.47
N ALA A 236 14.53 -14.85 10.79
CA ALA A 236 15.35 -15.65 9.87
C ALA A 236 14.63 -16.94 9.43
#